data_3266d3cccc2347fa05ddb218ee746e2e
#
_entry.id   3266d3cccc2347fa05ddb218ee746e2e
#
_cell.length_a   1.000
_cell.length_b   1.000
_cell.length_c   1.000
_cell.angle_alpha   90.00
_cell.angle_beta   90.00
_cell.angle_gamma   90.00
#
_symmetry.space_group_name_H-M   'P 1'
#
loop_
_entity.id
_entity.type
_entity.pdbx_description
1 polymer ?
#
loop_
_entity_poly.entity_id
_entity_poly.type
_entity_poly.pdbx_seq_one_letter_code
_entity_poly.pdbx_strand_id
1 'polypeptide(L)'
;PGVSMAELVLPNGTKVWLDREANRALEEGVKNSGDTLNYTEVVASGIQDSCEIYHTLRVPRGGEYTLVLADGTTVYLNAESELRFPKQFRGKNRKVYLTGEGYFDVQRNEKQPFIVEAQQVEVRVLGTSFGVRAYTKEENVLTTLIQGRVNVEADGQQVELNPGQQADFNRGNDRLTVAEVDVEQYVGWKDGRLVFDNKQPE
;
A
#
# COMPACT_ATOMS: atom_id res chain seq x y z
N PRO A 1 -4.33 -24.30 -7.52
CA PRO A 1 -3.58 -23.62 -6.48
C PRO A 1 -2.77 -22.53 -7.15
N GLY A 2 -3.19 -21.26 -6.93
CA GLY A 2 -2.51 -20.10 -7.50
C GLY A 2 -1.11 -19.97 -6.88
N VAL A 3 -0.11 -20.00 -7.72
CA VAL A 3 1.26 -19.68 -7.30
C VAL A 3 1.26 -18.19 -7.02
N SER A 4 1.36 -17.80 -5.74
CA SER A 4 1.54 -16.39 -5.39
C SER A 4 2.93 -15.98 -5.84
N MET A 5 2.96 -15.29 -6.97
CA MET A 5 4.18 -14.73 -7.54
C MET A 5 4.02 -13.21 -7.57
N ALA A 6 5.09 -12.51 -7.28
CA ALA A 6 5.20 -11.08 -7.47
C ALA A 6 6.45 -10.77 -8.27
N GLU A 7 6.52 -9.58 -8.85
CA GLU A 7 7.67 -9.08 -9.58
C GLU A 7 8.25 -7.87 -8.84
N LEU A 8 9.52 -7.96 -8.48
CA LEU A 8 10.26 -6.81 -7.96
C LEU A 8 11.05 -6.16 -9.10
N VAL A 9 10.80 -4.88 -9.33
CA VAL A 9 11.54 -4.08 -10.31
C VAL A 9 12.55 -3.19 -9.59
N LEU A 10 13.82 -3.39 -9.90
CA LEU A 10 14.93 -2.62 -9.35
C LEU A 10 15.11 -1.29 -10.10
N PRO A 11 15.88 -0.33 -9.54
CA PRO A 11 16.06 1.01 -10.15
C PRO A 11 16.64 0.98 -11.56
N ASN A 12 17.45 -0.03 -11.89
CA ASN A 12 18.04 -0.23 -13.21
C ASN A 12 17.10 -0.92 -14.22
N GLY A 13 15.85 -1.16 -13.82
CA GLY A 13 14.84 -1.87 -14.63
C GLY A 13 14.95 -3.40 -14.58
N THR A 14 15.89 -3.97 -13.85
CA THR A 14 15.99 -5.42 -13.65
C THR A 14 14.76 -5.93 -12.92
N LYS A 15 14.17 -7.01 -13.43
CA LYS A 15 13.00 -7.67 -12.88
C LYS A 15 13.38 -8.95 -12.16
N VAL A 16 12.93 -9.10 -10.95
CA VAL A 16 13.17 -10.29 -10.12
C VAL A 16 11.82 -10.92 -9.78
N TRP A 17 11.61 -12.15 -10.23
CA TRP A 17 10.42 -12.91 -9.86
C TRP A 17 10.55 -13.45 -8.46
N LEU A 18 9.52 -13.20 -7.65
CA LEU A 18 9.40 -13.65 -6.28
C LEU A 18 8.41 -14.82 -6.24
N ASP A 19 8.85 -15.97 -5.79
CA ASP A 19 8.00 -17.12 -5.54
C ASP A 19 8.02 -17.51 -4.06
N ARG A 20 7.01 -18.28 -3.62
CA ARG A 20 6.88 -18.71 -2.22
C ARG A 20 7.98 -19.64 -1.74
N GLU A 21 8.64 -20.34 -2.66
CA GLU A 21 9.64 -21.36 -2.31
C GLU A 21 11.04 -20.76 -2.14
N ALA A 22 11.26 -19.55 -2.64
CA ALA A 22 12.57 -18.91 -2.62
C ALA A 22 12.78 -18.08 -1.36
N ASN A 23 13.32 -18.70 -0.31
CA ASN A 23 13.96 -17.95 0.78
C ASN A 23 15.35 -17.51 0.32
N ARG A 24 15.48 -16.26 -0.14
CA ARG A 24 16.77 -15.75 -0.59
C ARG A 24 16.97 -14.27 -0.24
N ALA A 25 18.22 -13.91 -0.03
CA ALA A 25 18.64 -12.52 -0.08
C ALA A 25 18.69 -12.06 -1.56
N LEU A 26 18.02 -10.97 -1.87
CA LEU A 26 17.94 -10.40 -3.22
C LEU A 26 19.01 -9.33 -3.43
N GLU A 27 19.16 -8.47 -2.44
CA GLU A 27 20.17 -7.43 -2.30
C GLU A 27 20.58 -7.33 -0.84
N GLU A 28 21.60 -6.51 -0.55
CA GLU A 28 22.00 -6.25 0.84
C GLU A 28 20.82 -5.68 1.66
N GLY A 29 20.42 -6.42 2.69
CA GLY A 29 19.30 -6.08 3.56
C GLY A 29 17.89 -6.34 3.02
N VAL A 30 17.75 -6.90 1.81
CA VAL A 30 16.44 -7.25 1.23
C VAL A 30 16.27 -8.75 1.20
N LYS A 31 15.24 -9.25 1.88
CA LYS A 31 14.95 -10.70 1.99
C LYS A 31 13.56 -11.03 1.48
N ASN A 32 13.44 -12.10 0.72
CA ASN A 32 12.17 -12.72 0.38
C ASN A 32 11.99 -14.01 1.18
N SER A 33 10.84 -14.13 1.86
CA SER A 33 10.49 -15.31 2.64
C SER A 33 9.01 -15.65 2.41
N GLY A 34 8.74 -16.72 1.71
CA GLY A 34 7.37 -17.08 1.32
C GLY A 34 6.73 -16.00 0.45
N ASP A 35 5.60 -15.47 0.89
CA ASP A 35 4.87 -14.38 0.23
C ASP A 35 5.17 -13.00 0.84
N THR A 36 6.30 -12.86 1.53
CA THR A 36 6.70 -11.64 2.22
C THR A 36 8.07 -11.15 1.76
N LEU A 37 8.12 -9.92 1.27
CA LEU A 37 9.33 -9.20 0.95
C LEU A 37 9.67 -8.23 2.10
N ASN A 38 10.89 -8.30 2.64
CA ASN A 38 11.28 -7.57 3.87
C ASN A 38 12.49 -6.68 3.63
N TYR A 39 12.35 -5.40 4.00
CA TYR A 39 13.36 -4.34 3.89
C TYR A 39 13.91 -3.84 5.24
N THR A 40 13.51 -4.43 6.36
CA THR A 40 13.89 -3.90 7.69
C THR A 40 15.38 -3.96 7.96
N GLU A 41 16.11 -4.88 7.35
CA GLU A 41 17.57 -4.99 7.51
C GLU A 41 18.37 -4.02 6.64
N VAL A 42 17.74 -3.33 5.68
CA VAL A 42 18.40 -2.34 4.84
C VAL A 42 18.94 -1.16 5.65
N VAL A 43 18.28 -0.80 6.75
CA VAL A 43 18.70 0.30 7.65
C VAL A 43 20.01 -0.01 8.35
N ALA A 44 20.31 -1.28 8.62
CA ALA A 44 21.50 -1.71 9.34
C ALA A 44 22.79 -1.67 8.50
N SER A 45 22.70 -1.64 7.18
CA SER A 45 23.85 -1.74 6.27
C SER A 45 24.62 -0.44 6.04
N GLY A 46 24.19 0.69 6.61
CA GLY A 46 24.99 1.93 6.67
C GLY A 46 25.35 2.59 5.35
N ILE A 47 24.72 2.22 4.25
CA ILE A 47 24.95 2.84 2.94
C ILE A 47 24.35 4.24 2.97
N GLN A 48 25.22 5.24 3.05
CA GLN A 48 24.85 6.66 2.96
C GLN A 48 24.74 7.10 1.50
N ASP A 49 23.69 6.62 0.82
CA ASP A 49 23.28 7.30 -0.40
C ASP A 49 22.44 8.53 -0.04
N SER A 50 22.82 9.68 -0.56
CA SER A 50 22.14 10.96 -0.31
C SER A 50 20.76 11.05 -0.99
N CYS A 51 20.40 10.11 -1.85
CA CYS A 51 19.15 10.05 -2.59
C CYS A 51 18.32 8.84 -2.19
N GLU A 52 17.01 8.98 -2.23
CA GLU A 52 16.10 7.83 -2.09
C GLU A 52 16.15 6.97 -3.36
N ILE A 53 16.36 5.67 -3.16
CA ILE A 53 16.36 4.67 -4.23
C ILE A 53 15.01 3.94 -4.20
N TYR A 54 14.27 4.00 -5.30
CA TYR A 54 12.94 3.41 -5.41
C TYR A 54 12.96 2.02 -6.03
N HIS A 55 12.22 1.11 -5.41
CA HIS A 55 11.85 -0.20 -5.94
C HIS A 55 10.37 -0.23 -6.25
N THR A 56 9.95 -1.15 -7.10
CA THR A 56 8.54 -1.36 -7.42
C THR A 56 8.18 -2.82 -7.24
N LEU A 57 7.14 -3.09 -6.43
CA LEU A 57 6.59 -4.42 -6.27
C LEU A 57 5.27 -4.52 -7.05
N ARG A 58 5.19 -5.47 -7.96
CA ARG A 58 4.00 -5.75 -8.78
C ARG A 58 3.41 -7.09 -8.41
N VAL A 59 2.11 -7.11 -8.16
CA VAL A 59 1.35 -8.32 -7.87
C VAL A 59 0.48 -8.64 -9.08
N PRO A 60 0.64 -9.83 -9.70
CA PRO A 60 -0.12 -10.21 -10.87
C PRO A 60 -1.57 -10.56 -10.51
N ARG A 61 -2.36 -10.81 -11.54
CA ARG A 61 -3.75 -11.27 -11.39
C ARG A 61 -3.81 -12.56 -10.57
N GLY A 62 -4.75 -12.60 -9.61
CA GLY A 62 -4.96 -13.76 -8.73
C GLY A 62 -3.93 -13.93 -7.61
N GLY A 63 -2.99 -12.98 -7.46
CA GLY A 63 -1.97 -12.98 -6.41
C GLY A 63 -2.31 -12.04 -5.25
N GLU A 64 -1.60 -12.24 -4.16
CA GLU A 64 -1.49 -11.33 -3.01
C GLU A 64 -0.06 -11.39 -2.52
N TYR A 65 0.47 -10.27 -2.05
CA TYR A 65 1.84 -10.22 -1.53
C TYR A 65 1.97 -9.26 -0.37
N THR A 66 2.83 -9.60 0.58
CA THR A 66 3.13 -8.78 1.75
C THR A 66 4.49 -8.12 1.60
N LEU A 67 4.56 -6.84 1.92
CA LEU A 67 5.79 -6.05 1.91
C LEU A 67 6.00 -5.44 3.29
N VAL A 68 7.18 -5.64 3.87
CA VAL A 68 7.61 -4.94 5.08
C VAL A 68 8.65 -3.90 4.68
N LEU A 69 8.30 -2.63 4.84
CA LEU A 69 9.15 -1.49 4.50
C LEU A 69 10.28 -1.31 5.52
N ALA A 70 11.27 -0.51 5.16
CA ALA A 70 12.46 -0.27 6.00
C ALA A 70 12.14 0.29 7.39
N ASP A 71 11.04 1.04 7.54
CA ASP A 71 10.55 1.59 8.81
C ASP A 71 9.74 0.59 9.65
N GLY A 72 9.53 -0.64 9.16
CA GLY A 72 8.69 -1.67 9.78
C GLY A 72 7.21 -1.59 9.42
N THR A 73 6.79 -0.63 8.59
CA THR A 73 5.43 -0.58 8.05
C THR A 73 5.14 -1.82 7.22
N THR A 74 4.00 -2.46 7.46
CA THR A 74 3.55 -3.62 6.69
C THR A 74 2.51 -3.20 5.67
N VAL A 75 2.70 -3.60 4.43
CA VAL A 75 1.78 -3.37 3.32
C VAL A 75 1.34 -4.70 2.74
N TYR A 76 0.03 -4.90 2.67
CA TYR A 76 -0.58 -6.03 1.97
C TYR A 76 -1.09 -5.55 0.62
N LEU A 77 -0.59 -6.13 -0.46
CA LEU A 77 -1.00 -5.78 -1.83
C LEU A 77 -1.92 -6.84 -2.40
N ASN A 78 -3.07 -6.42 -2.91
CA ASN A 78 -4.03 -7.29 -3.59
C ASN A 78 -3.63 -7.54 -5.05
N ALA A 79 -4.36 -8.42 -5.71
CA ALA A 79 -4.14 -8.76 -7.12
C ALA A 79 -4.16 -7.52 -8.03
N GLU A 80 -3.36 -7.54 -9.08
CA GLU A 80 -3.25 -6.47 -10.09
C GLU A 80 -2.86 -5.11 -9.46
N SER A 81 -2.05 -5.14 -8.40
CA SER A 81 -1.60 -3.95 -7.67
C SER A 81 -0.10 -3.75 -7.79
N GLU A 82 0.31 -2.50 -7.70
CA GLU A 82 1.70 -2.07 -7.77
C GLU A 82 1.98 -1.04 -6.70
N LEU A 83 3.08 -1.22 -5.96
CA LEU A 83 3.59 -0.23 -5.03
C LEU A 83 5.01 0.17 -5.41
N ARG A 84 5.23 1.46 -5.59
CA ARG A 84 6.56 2.06 -5.74
C ARG A 84 6.94 2.71 -4.41
N PHE A 85 8.10 2.34 -3.86
CA PHE A 85 8.53 2.73 -2.52
C PHE A 85 10.04 2.91 -2.47
N PRO A 86 10.55 3.79 -1.58
CA PRO A 86 11.98 3.90 -1.38
C PRO A 86 12.52 2.70 -0.59
N LYS A 87 13.68 2.21 -0.97
CA LYS A 87 14.43 1.18 -0.25
C LYS A 87 14.66 1.56 1.22
N GLN A 88 14.84 2.87 1.47
CA GLN A 88 14.98 3.47 2.78
C GLN A 88 14.39 4.88 2.78
N PHE A 89 13.62 5.24 3.82
CA PHE A 89 13.06 6.58 3.96
C PHE A 89 14.09 7.56 4.50
N ARG A 90 14.44 8.59 3.72
CA ARG A 90 15.48 9.59 4.06
C ARG A 90 14.96 11.02 4.08
N GLY A 91 13.81 11.28 3.49
CA GLY A 91 13.20 12.60 3.40
C GLY A 91 12.44 13.01 4.66
N LYS A 92 11.79 14.16 4.59
CA LYS A 92 10.90 14.67 5.65
C LYS A 92 9.62 13.84 5.78
N ASN A 93 9.24 13.13 4.72
CA ASN A 93 8.07 12.28 4.63
C ASN A 93 8.47 10.87 4.22
N ARG A 94 7.63 9.89 4.59
CA ARG A 94 7.70 8.51 4.12
C ARG A 94 6.68 8.35 2.98
N LYS A 95 7.09 8.59 1.73
CA LYS A 95 6.18 8.62 0.60
C LYS A 95 6.27 7.37 -0.26
N VAL A 96 5.11 6.79 -0.56
CA VAL A 96 4.94 5.65 -1.46
C VAL A 96 3.85 5.93 -2.49
N TYR A 97 3.87 5.20 -3.61
CA TYR A 97 2.94 5.37 -4.73
C TYR A 97 2.22 4.05 -4.99
N LEU A 98 0.89 4.08 -4.93
CA LEU A 98 0.04 2.91 -5.11
C LEU A 98 -0.77 3.00 -6.39
N THR A 99 -0.80 1.90 -7.14
CA THR A 99 -1.80 1.60 -8.17
C THR A 99 -2.46 0.28 -7.81
N GLY A 100 -3.78 0.21 -7.79
CA GLY A 100 -4.52 -0.95 -7.33
C GLY A 100 -4.95 -0.86 -5.87
N GLU A 101 -4.91 -1.96 -5.13
CA GLU A 101 -5.42 -2.04 -3.76
C GLU A 101 -4.34 -2.48 -2.79
N GLY A 102 -4.19 -1.70 -1.70
CA GLY A 102 -3.28 -2.00 -0.60
C GLY A 102 -3.91 -1.74 0.76
N TYR A 103 -3.52 -2.56 1.73
CA TYR A 103 -3.78 -2.31 3.14
C TYR A 103 -2.45 -1.96 3.83
N PHE A 104 -2.46 -0.87 4.57
CA PHE A 104 -1.28 -0.31 5.21
C PHE A 104 -1.42 -0.39 6.72
N ASP A 105 -0.47 -1.01 7.38
CA ASP A 105 -0.28 -0.96 8.83
C ASP A 105 0.99 -0.16 9.12
N VAL A 106 0.82 1.15 9.32
CA VAL A 106 1.91 2.11 9.32
C VAL A 106 2.50 2.24 10.72
N GLN A 107 3.83 2.08 10.83
CA GLN A 107 4.57 2.35 12.05
C GLN A 107 4.47 3.84 12.43
N ARG A 108 4.14 4.09 13.70
CA ARG A 108 3.98 5.45 14.21
C ARG A 108 5.30 6.20 14.20
N ASN A 109 5.33 7.33 13.52
CA ASN A 109 6.41 8.31 13.56
C ASN A 109 5.86 9.70 13.24
N GLU A 110 5.60 10.49 14.27
CA GLU A 110 5.02 11.84 14.15
C GLU A 110 5.96 12.85 13.49
N LYS A 111 7.28 12.58 13.54
CA LYS A 111 8.30 13.45 12.95
C LYS A 111 8.47 13.23 11.45
N GLN A 112 7.99 12.10 10.93
CA GLN A 112 8.10 11.72 9.52
C GLN A 112 6.77 11.13 9.04
N PRO A 113 5.81 11.99 8.62
CA PRO A 113 4.51 11.53 8.12
C PRO A 113 4.63 10.52 6.99
N PHE A 114 3.72 9.55 6.97
CA PHE A 114 3.60 8.57 5.90
C PHE A 114 2.56 9.02 4.89
N ILE A 115 2.91 9.00 3.61
CA ILE A 115 2.06 9.49 2.52
C ILE A 115 1.90 8.39 1.48
N VAL A 116 0.64 8.04 1.19
CA VAL A 116 0.29 7.21 0.03
C VAL A 116 -0.28 8.11 -1.06
N GLU A 117 0.37 8.15 -2.21
CA GLU A 117 -0.16 8.80 -3.40
C GLU A 117 -0.77 7.76 -4.34
N ALA A 118 -2.04 7.94 -4.70
CA ALA A 118 -2.79 7.00 -5.51
C ALA A 118 -3.84 7.72 -6.35
N GLN A 119 -3.73 7.68 -7.68
CA GLN A 119 -4.75 8.17 -8.62
C GLN A 119 -5.34 9.55 -8.25
N GLN A 120 -4.53 10.59 -8.15
CA GLN A 120 -4.91 11.97 -7.79
C GLN A 120 -5.30 12.18 -6.31
N VAL A 121 -5.16 11.14 -5.48
CA VAL A 121 -5.45 11.21 -4.05
C VAL A 121 -4.15 11.10 -3.26
N GLU A 122 -4.00 11.94 -2.26
CA GLU A 122 -2.92 11.88 -1.27
C GLU A 122 -3.51 11.52 0.09
N VAL A 123 -3.00 10.44 0.68
CA VAL A 123 -3.41 9.95 2.00
C VAL A 123 -2.24 10.14 2.97
N ARG A 124 -2.44 10.96 4.00
CA ARG A 124 -1.40 11.30 4.98
C ARG A 124 -1.75 10.76 6.36
N VAL A 125 -0.79 10.05 6.97
CA VAL A 125 -0.94 9.45 8.29
C VAL A 125 0.33 9.58 9.13
N LEU A 126 0.22 9.42 10.45
CA LEU A 126 1.36 9.39 11.38
C LEU A 126 1.66 7.99 11.90
N GLY A 127 0.62 7.17 12.07
CA GLY A 127 0.68 5.78 12.50
C GLY A 127 -0.75 5.24 12.56
N THR A 128 -1.13 4.47 11.56
CA THR A 128 -2.54 4.25 11.22
C THR A 128 -2.67 2.93 10.45
N SER A 129 -3.80 2.24 10.64
CA SER A 129 -4.19 1.08 9.85
C SER A 129 -5.33 1.45 8.93
N PHE A 130 -5.13 1.35 7.61
CA PHE A 130 -6.11 1.77 6.60
C PHE A 130 -5.94 1.02 5.28
N GLY A 131 -7.01 0.97 4.50
CA GLY A 131 -7.01 0.44 3.14
C GLY A 131 -7.17 1.54 2.10
N VAL A 132 -6.52 1.37 0.95
CA VAL A 132 -6.68 2.22 -0.24
C VAL A 132 -6.98 1.35 -1.44
N ARG A 133 -8.06 1.68 -2.16
CA ARG A 133 -8.41 1.06 -3.43
C ARG A 133 -8.39 2.10 -4.53
N ALA A 134 -7.45 1.97 -5.46
CA ALA A 134 -7.13 2.96 -6.49
C ALA A 134 -6.74 2.29 -7.82
N TYR A 135 -7.59 1.40 -8.32
CA TYR A 135 -7.38 0.79 -9.64
C TYR A 135 -7.59 1.82 -10.76
N THR A 136 -6.73 1.80 -11.76
CA THR A 136 -6.80 2.76 -12.88
C THR A 136 -8.09 2.67 -13.68
N LYS A 137 -8.71 1.51 -13.72
CA LYS A 137 -9.98 1.25 -14.44
C LYS A 137 -11.21 1.66 -13.65
N GLU A 138 -11.07 1.90 -12.35
CA GLU A 138 -12.17 2.32 -11.49
C GLU A 138 -12.22 3.85 -11.38
N GLU A 139 -13.42 4.40 -11.39
CA GLU A 139 -13.65 5.83 -11.31
C GLU A 139 -13.43 6.38 -9.91
N ASN A 140 -13.68 5.54 -8.90
CA ASN A 140 -13.60 5.90 -7.49
C ASN A 140 -12.28 5.46 -6.87
N VAL A 141 -11.69 6.34 -6.07
CA VAL A 141 -10.57 6.03 -5.17
C VAL A 141 -11.11 6.01 -3.75
N LEU A 142 -11.00 4.85 -3.09
CA LEU A 142 -11.55 4.62 -1.76
C LEU A 142 -10.43 4.53 -0.73
N THR A 143 -10.56 5.30 0.36
CA THR A 143 -9.67 5.22 1.53
C THR A 143 -10.52 4.87 2.74
N THR A 144 -10.27 3.72 3.35
CA THR A 144 -11.04 3.18 4.47
C THR A 144 -10.19 3.13 5.72
N LEU A 145 -10.62 3.80 6.79
CA LEU A 145 -9.87 3.87 8.04
C LEU A 145 -10.32 2.79 9.02
N ILE A 146 -9.36 2.03 9.53
CA ILE A 146 -9.57 1.00 10.54
C ILE A 146 -9.21 1.51 11.93
N GLN A 147 -8.02 2.09 12.07
CA GLN A 147 -7.51 2.58 13.35
C GLN A 147 -6.62 3.81 13.15
N GLY A 148 -6.73 4.78 14.04
CA GLY A 148 -5.95 6.00 14.03
C GLY A 148 -6.68 7.18 13.38
N ARG A 149 -5.96 8.00 12.65
CA ARG A 149 -6.47 9.14 11.88
C ARG A 149 -5.84 9.22 10.51
N VAL A 150 -6.63 9.60 9.55
CA VAL A 150 -6.21 9.77 8.16
C VAL A 150 -6.67 11.13 7.66
N ASN A 151 -5.76 11.83 7.00
CA ASN A 151 -6.07 13.00 6.20
C ASN A 151 -6.02 12.62 4.73
N VAL A 152 -7.10 12.86 4.00
CA VAL A 152 -7.24 12.59 2.57
C VAL A 152 -7.39 13.90 1.83
N GLU A 153 -6.55 14.11 0.82
CA GLU A 153 -6.58 15.28 -0.05
C GLU A 153 -6.71 14.85 -1.51
N ALA A 154 -7.61 15.52 -2.23
CA ALA A 154 -7.79 15.31 -3.66
C ALA A 154 -8.40 16.57 -4.28
N ASP A 155 -7.85 17.06 -5.39
CA ASP A 155 -8.35 18.23 -6.15
C ASP A 155 -8.65 19.45 -5.26
N GLY A 156 -7.73 19.79 -4.36
CA GLY A 156 -7.87 20.92 -3.43
C GLY A 156 -8.91 20.74 -2.33
N GLN A 157 -9.57 19.57 -2.26
CA GLN A 157 -10.47 19.17 -1.19
C GLN A 157 -9.71 18.37 -0.15
N GLN A 158 -10.09 18.50 1.11
CA GLN A 158 -9.44 17.81 2.22
C GLN A 158 -10.47 17.31 3.22
N VAL A 159 -10.31 16.06 3.67
CA VAL A 159 -11.16 15.45 4.71
C VAL A 159 -10.29 14.69 5.70
N GLU A 160 -10.75 14.68 6.96
CA GLU A 160 -10.18 13.84 8.01
C GLU A 160 -11.14 12.69 8.30
N LEU A 161 -10.62 11.46 8.39
CA LEU A 161 -11.41 10.27 8.70
C LEU A 161 -11.21 9.85 10.15
N ASN A 162 -12.30 9.38 10.76
CA ASN A 162 -12.31 8.60 11.99
C ASN A 162 -12.46 7.10 11.66
N PRO A 163 -12.08 6.19 12.59
CA PRO A 163 -12.25 4.76 12.39
C PRO A 163 -13.69 4.39 12.02
N GLY A 164 -13.85 3.54 11.01
CA GLY A 164 -15.15 3.16 10.44
C GLY A 164 -15.63 4.04 9.29
N GLN A 165 -14.90 5.09 8.96
CA GLN A 165 -15.22 5.99 7.85
C GLN A 165 -14.40 5.67 6.59
N GLN A 166 -14.98 6.02 5.45
CA GLN A 166 -14.36 5.91 4.13
C GLN A 166 -14.45 7.24 3.40
N ALA A 167 -13.34 7.69 2.85
CA ALA A 167 -13.32 8.74 1.85
C ALA A 167 -13.47 8.13 0.46
N ASP A 168 -14.31 8.73 -0.34
CA ASP A 168 -14.55 8.37 -1.73
C ASP A 168 -14.28 9.58 -2.63
N PHE A 169 -13.21 9.49 -3.43
CA PHE A 169 -12.92 10.47 -4.47
C PHE A 169 -13.36 9.92 -5.82
N ASN A 170 -14.36 10.57 -6.42
CA ASN A 170 -14.82 10.23 -7.75
C ASN A 170 -14.04 11.06 -8.79
N ARG A 171 -13.21 10.39 -9.59
CA ARG A 171 -12.36 11.02 -10.62
C ARG A 171 -13.13 11.57 -11.82
N GLY A 172 -14.38 11.13 -12.00
CA GLY A 172 -15.23 11.59 -13.10
C GLY A 172 -15.83 12.97 -12.86
N ASN A 173 -16.08 13.32 -11.61
CA ASN A 173 -16.68 14.61 -11.20
C ASN A 173 -15.86 15.39 -10.17
N ASP A 174 -14.67 14.92 -9.83
CA ASP A 174 -13.71 15.52 -8.89
C ASP A 174 -14.32 15.81 -7.49
N ARG A 175 -15.20 14.92 -7.01
CA ARG A 175 -15.83 15.06 -5.69
C ARG A 175 -15.23 14.11 -4.67
N LEU A 176 -14.88 14.68 -3.52
CA LEU A 176 -14.43 13.95 -2.33
C LEU A 176 -15.56 13.94 -1.29
N THR A 177 -16.02 12.76 -0.91
CA THR A 177 -17.09 12.55 0.06
C THR A 177 -16.66 11.59 1.16
N VAL A 178 -17.32 11.65 2.33
CA VAL A 178 -17.08 10.76 3.48
C VAL A 178 -18.36 10.06 3.86
N ALA A 179 -18.28 8.77 4.12
CA ALA A 179 -19.39 7.95 4.61
C ALA A 179 -18.92 6.96 5.68
N GLU A 180 -19.84 6.58 6.55
CA GLU A 180 -19.67 5.42 7.44
C GLU A 180 -19.85 4.15 6.61
N VAL A 181 -18.96 3.16 6.81
CA VAL A 181 -18.99 1.89 6.06
C VAL A 181 -18.73 0.71 6.97
N ASP A 182 -19.12 -0.48 6.52
CA ASP A 182 -18.62 -1.72 7.09
C ASP A 182 -17.20 -1.98 6.58
N VAL A 183 -16.21 -1.70 7.43
CA VAL A 183 -14.79 -1.76 7.03
C VAL A 183 -14.35 -3.14 6.56
N GLU A 184 -14.93 -4.21 7.07
CA GLU A 184 -14.59 -5.58 6.67
C GLU A 184 -14.87 -5.85 5.17
N GLN A 185 -15.85 -5.18 4.59
CA GLN A 185 -16.14 -5.28 3.16
C GLN A 185 -14.98 -4.77 2.29
N TYR A 186 -14.18 -3.82 2.81
CA TYR A 186 -13.11 -3.16 2.06
C TYR A 186 -11.72 -3.65 2.41
N VAL A 187 -11.52 -4.22 3.60
CA VAL A 187 -10.19 -4.62 4.07
C VAL A 187 -10.08 -6.10 4.48
N GLY A 188 -11.19 -6.82 4.51
CA GLY A 188 -11.23 -8.24 4.91
C GLY A 188 -10.45 -9.18 3.97
N TRP A 189 -10.21 -8.77 2.72
CA TRP A 189 -9.45 -9.53 1.73
C TRP A 189 -8.03 -9.90 2.21
N LYS A 190 -7.37 -9.02 2.97
CA LYS A 190 -5.99 -9.24 3.48
C LYS A 190 -5.89 -10.44 4.43
N ASP A 191 -6.99 -10.82 5.07
CA ASP A 191 -7.08 -11.96 5.99
C ASP A 191 -7.61 -13.22 5.30
N GLY A 192 -7.71 -13.22 3.97
CA GLY A 192 -8.25 -14.32 3.17
C GLY A 192 -9.77 -14.51 3.32
N ARG A 193 -10.48 -13.52 3.84
CA ARG A 193 -11.95 -13.53 3.96
C ARG A 193 -12.59 -13.19 2.64
N LEU A 194 -13.44 -14.11 2.14
CA LEU A 194 -14.31 -13.83 1.01
C LEU A 194 -15.48 -12.98 1.51
N VAL A 195 -15.51 -11.74 1.10
CA VAL A 195 -16.65 -10.86 1.33
C VAL A 195 -17.65 -11.06 0.18
N PHE A 196 -18.77 -11.71 0.46
CA PHE A 196 -19.88 -11.78 -0.51
C PHE A 196 -20.64 -10.45 -0.45
N ASP A 197 -20.65 -9.72 -1.55
CA ASP A 197 -21.54 -8.58 -1.73
C ASP A 197 -22.99 -9.09 -1.87
N ASN A 198 -23.74 -9.02 -0.78
CA ASN A 198 -25.16 -9.34 -0.75
C ASN A 198 -26.01 -8.22 -1.39
N LYS A 199 -25.63 -7.71 -2.54
CA LYS A 199 -26.55 -6.94 -3.37
C LYS A 199 -27.46 -7.94 -4.08
N GLN A 200 -28.62 -8.20 -3.49
CA GLN A 200 -29.73 -8.79 -4.24
C GLN A 200 -30.12 -7.81 -5.36
N PRO A 201 -30.24 -8.26 -6.59
CA PRO A 201 -30.87 -7.44 -7.62
C PRO A 201 -32.35 -7.31 -7.27
N GLU A 202 -32.84 -6.08 -7.19
CA GLU A 202 -34.26 -5.75 -7.27
C GLU A 202 -34.74 -5.93 -8.71
#